data_4079e660c8f4c4d9c8f99c6bfece7b5f
#
_entry.id   4079e660c8f4c4d9c8f99c6bfece7b5f
#
_cell.length_a   1.000
_cell.length_b   1.000
_cell.length_c   1.000
_cell.angle_alpha   90.00
_cell.angle_beta   90.00
_cell.angle_gamma   90.00
#
_symmetry.space_group_name_H-M   'P 1'
#
loop_
_entity.id
_entity.type
_entity.pdbx_description
1 polymer ?
#
loop_
_entity_poly.entity_id
_entity_poly.type
_entity_poly.pdbx_seq_one_letter_code
_entity_poly.pdbx_strand_id
1 'polypeptide(L)'
;LIIHDSIDEMNKLYSEFGISMDNYVTFSEAENNNILSSHQPWLLIAPLASCKNGFLNYIKKKYGALSIGFSGWAVKPYYKYALGLDYCFPLSDHCDYDDLITVVKKCNPEKIYTFHGFAENFAEDLRILGFDADTLIYSRGKRNTSVKLDTFFSKSIS
;
A
#
# COMPACT_ATOMS: atom_id res chain seq x y z
N LEU A 1 -13.91 -17.23 -5.00
CA LEU A 1 -12.97 -16.23 -4.53
C LEU A 1 -13.22 -15.97 -3.05
N ILE A 2 -12.14 -15.91 -2.27
CA ILE A 2 -12.17 -15.60 -0.84
C ILE A 2 -11.29 -14.36 -0.64
N ILE A 3 -11.71 -13.45 0.22
CA ILE A 3 -10.91 -12.28 0.58
C ILE A 3 -10.70 -12.23 2.09
N HIS A 4 -9.58 -11.65 2.52
CA HIS A 4 -9.33 -11.38 3.93
C HIS A 4 -10.36 -10.34 4.45
N ASP A 5 -10.81 -10.49 5.69
CA ASP A 5 -11.87 -9.65 6.27
C ASP A 5 -11.56 -8.13 6.20
N SER A 6 -10.28 -7.74 6.34
CA SER A 6 -9.88 -6.33 6.19
C SER A 6 -10.02 -5.78 4.76
N ILE A 7 -10.05 -6.62 3.74
CA ILE A 7 -10.34 -6.20 2.36
C ILE A 7 -11.83 -5.98 2.20
N ASP A 8 -12.66 -6.81 2.83
CA ASP A 8 -14.12 -6.65 2.83
C ASP A 8 -14.54 -5.32 3.47
N GLU A 9 -13.92 -4.93 4.59
CA GLU A 9 -14.13 -3.62 5.21
C GLU A 9 -13.88 -2.47 4.23
N MET A 10 -12.78 -2.56 3.45
CA MET A 10 -12.47 -1.58 2.41
C MET A 10 -13.47 -1.62 1.25
N ASN A 11 -13.85 -2.81 0.78
CA ASN A 11 -14.83 -2.96 -0.30
C ASN A 11 -16.19 -2.35 0.09
N LYS A 12 -16.62 -2.51 1.33
CA LYS A 12 -17.84 -1.87 1.85
C LYS A 12 -17.75 -0.35 1.77
N LEU A 13 -16.60 0.23 2.14
CA LEU A 13 -16.38 1.67 2.01
C LEU A 13 -16.46 2.11 0.53
N TYR A 14 -15.81 1.40 -0.39
CA TYR A 14 -15.89 1.71 -1.82
C TYR A 14 -17.32 1.62 -2.36
N SER A 15 -18.12 0.69 -1.83
CA SER A 15 -19.53 0.55 -2.23
C SER A 15 -20.38 1.77 -1.88
N GLU A 16 -20.05 2.49 -0.80
CA GLU A 16 -20.69 3.77 -0.44
C GLU A 16 -20.43 4.86 -1.49
N PHE A 17 -19.34 4.74 -2.26
CA PHE A 17 -19.01 5.63 -3.38
C PHE A 17 -19.46 5.08 -4.74
N GLY A 18 -20.31 4.06 -4.76
CA GLY A 18 -20.86 3.48 -5.98
C GLY A 18 -19.95 2.50 -6.72
N ILE A 19 -18.84 2.07 -6.09
CA ILE A 19 -17.94 1.05 -6.64
C ILE A 19 -18.26 -0.28 -5.96
N SER A 20 -18.99 -1.16 -6.64
CA SER A 20 -19.32 -2.49 -6.10
C SER A 20 -18.29 -3.53 -6.55
N MET A 21 -17.86 -4.35 -5.61
CA MET A 21 -17.02 -5.52 -5.83
C MET A 21 -17.80 -6.73 -5.30
N ASP A 22 -18.39 -7.50 -6.19
CA ASP A 22 -19.27 -8.63 -5.86
C ASP A 22 -18.57 -9.98 -6.14
N ASN A 23 -19.23 -11.08 -5.76
CA ASN A 23 -18.84 -12.46 -6.04
C ASN A 23 -17.61 -12.96 -5.24
N TYR A 24 -17.52 -12.61 -3.99
CA TYR A 24 -16.57 -13.19 -3.04
C TYR A 24 -17.26 -13.59 -1.74
N VAL A 25 -16.55 -14.35 -0.91
CA VAL A 25 -16.87 -14.56 0.51
C VAL A 25 -15.69 -14.09 1.35
N THR A 26 -15.93 -13.69 2.59
CA THR A 26 -14.85 -13.33 3.51
C THR A 26 -14.13 -14.58 4.00
N PHE A 27 -12.91 -14.41 4.51
CA PHE A 27 -12.16 -15.52 5.10
C PHE A 27 -12.91 -16.14 6.28
N SER A 28 -13.46 -15.32 7.16
CA SER A 28 -14.24 -15.79 8.31
C SER A 28 -15.46 -16.60 7.89
N GLU A 29 -16.21 -16.17 6.89
CA GLU A 29 -17.34 -16.92 6.34
C GLU A 29 -16.90 -18.23 5.70
N ALA A 30 -15.81 -18.22 4.91
CA ALA A 30 -15.27 -19.40 4.26
C ALA A 30 -14.80 -20.46 5.27
N GLU A 31 -14.21 -20.02 6.39
CA GLU A 31 -13.76 -20.90 7.46
C GLU A 31 -14.94 -21.51 8.22
N ASN A 32 -15.92 -20.69 8.62
CA ASN A 32 -17.12 -21.12 9.33
C ASN A 32 -17.97 -22.12 8.52
N ASN A 33 -18.01 -21.94 7.20
CA ASN A 33 -18.77 -22.80 6.28
C ASN A 33 -17.92 -23.96 5.71
N ASN A 34 -16.70 -24.19 6.22
CA ASN A 34 -15.77 -25.22 5.78
C ASN A 34 -15.43 -25.20 4.28
N ILE A 35 -15.53 -24.07 3.60
CA ILE A 35 -15.23 -23.91 2.17
C ILE A 35 -13.75 -24.22 1.90
N LEU A 36 -12.85 -23.78 2.77
CA LEU A 36 -11.39 -23.99 2.66
C LEU A 36 -10.98 -25.45 2.79
N SER A 37 -11.79 -26.26 3.45
CA SER A 37 -11.56 -27.71 3.65
C SER A 37 -12.24 -28.55 2.57
N SER A 38 -12.99 -27.94 1.67
CA SER A 38 -13.63 -28.64 0.55
C SER A 38 -12.59 -29.08 -0.48
N HIS A 39 -12.91 -30.10 -1.28
CA HIS A 39 -12.07 -30.53 -2.40
C HIS A 39 -12.11 -29.56 -3.61
N GLN A 40 -12.85 -28.47 -3.51
CA GLN A 40 -12.95 -27.46 -4.56
C GLN A 40 -11.75 -26.50 -4.50
N PRO A 41 -11.18 -26.12 -5.64
CA PRO A 41 -10.11 -25.14 -5.67
C PRO A 41 -10.62 -23.77 -5.21
N TRP A 42 -9.81 -23.09 -4.41
CA TRP A 42 -10.10 -21.74 -3.92
C TRP A 42 -8.90 -20.81 -4.11
N LEU A 43 -9.18 -19.54 -4.17
CA LEU A 43 -8.20 -18.45 -4.18
C LEU A 43 -8.53 -17.50 -3.03
N LEU A 44 -7.54 -17.23 -2.18
CA LEU A 44 -7.63 -16.26 -1.10
C LEU A 44 -6.76 -15.04 -1.43
N ILE A 45 -7.36 -13.87 -1.45
CA ILE A 45 -6.65 -12.58 -1.53
C ILE A 45 -6.53 -12.00 -0.13
N ALA A 46 -5.31 -11.67 0.28
CA ALA A 46 -5.02 -11.08 1.58
C ALA A 46 -3.96 -9.97 1.46
N PRO A 47 -3.97 -8.96 2.35
CA PRO A 47 -2.92 -7.96 2.38
C PRO A 47 -1.55 -8.60 2.65
N LEU A 48 -0.51 -8.11 1.99
CA LEU A 48 0.86 -8.62 2.18
C LEU A 48 1.34 -8.47 3.63
N ALA A 49 0.85 -7.46 4.36
CA ALA A 49 1.12 -7.26 5.78
C ALA A 49 0.68 -8.45 6.66
N SER A 50 -0.32 -9.24 6.24
CA SER A 50 -0.79 -10.43 6.96
C SER A 50 0.28 -11.53 7.08
N CYS A 51 1.31 -11.51 6.24
CA CYS A 51 2.44 -12.43 6.33
C CYS A 51 3.21 -12.29 7.66
N LYS A 52 3.23 -11.09 8.25
CA LYS A 52 4.00 -10.79 9.46
C LYS A 52 3.28 -11.17 10.76
N ASN A 53 1.98 -11.36 10.74
CA ASN A 53 1.16 -11.65 11.93
C ASN A 53 0.79 -13.12 12.13
N GLY A 54 1.44 -14.01 11.37
CA GLY A 54 1.22 -15.45 11.47
C GLY A 54 0.06 -16.01 10.64
N PHE A 55 -0.75 -15.16 10.03
CA PHE A 55 -1.89 -15.57 9.20
C PHE A 55 -1.47 -16.48 8.04
N LEU A 56 -0.43 -16.09 7.29
CA LEU A 56 0.10 -16.91 6.21
C LEU A 56 0.50 -18.33 6.68
N ASN A 57 1.23 -18.39 7.81
CA ASN A 57 1.65 -19.66 8.38
C ASN A 57 0.46 -20.54 8.81
N TYR A 58 -0.58 -19.92 9.36
CA TYR A 58 -1.82 -20.61 9.71
C TYR A 58 -2.48 -21.21 8.47
N ILE A 59 -2.66 -20.46 7.40
CA ILE A 59 -3.29 -20.92 6.15
C ILE A 59 -2.48 -22.06 5.52
N LYS A 60 -1.16 -21.90 5.42
CA LYS A 60 -0.27 -22.92 4.87
C LYS A 60 -0.32 -24.20 5.68
N LYS A 61 -0.25 -24.12 7.01
CA LYS A 61 -0.24 -25.29 7.89
C LYS A 61 -1.59 -26.02 7.94
N LYS A 62 -2.69 -25.26 7.97
CA LYS A 62 -4.03 -25.84 8.13
C LYS A 62 -4.59 -26.37 6.82
N TYR A 63 -4.36 -25.68 5.71
CA TYR A 63 -5.01 -25.96 4.42
C TYR A 63 -4.04 -26.38 3.31
N GLY A 64 -2.73 -26.43 3.56
CA GLY A 64 -1.74 -26.79 2.54
C GLY A 64 -1.62 -25.80 1.39
N ALA A 65 -1.97 -24.54 1.61
CA ALA A 65 -2.01 -23.53 0.57
C ALA A 65 -0.62 -23.17 0.05
N LEU A 66 -0.53 -22.90 -1.26
CA LEU A 66 0.60 -22.21 -1.87
C LEU A 66 0.38 -20.70 -1.77
N SER A 67 1.45 -19.97 -1.49
CA SER A 67 1.41 -18.51 -1.34
C SER A 67 2.17 -17.80 -2.45
N ILE A 68 1.51 -16.80 -3.03
CA ILE A 68 2.08 -15.94 -4.05
C ILE A 68 1.96 -14.49 -3.55
N GLY A 69 3.08 -13.76 -3.53
CA GLY A 69 3.08 -12.35 -3.18
C GLY A 69 3.44 -11.47 -4.37
N PHE A 70 2.90 -10.27 -4.38
CA PHE A 70 3.21 -9.22 -5.34
C PHE A 70 3.72 -8.00 -4.59
N SER A 71 4.87 -7.47 -4.98
CA SER A 71 5.46 -6.27 -4.35
C SER A 71 6.56 -5.68 -5.22
N GLY A 72 6.69 -4.36 -5.27
CA GLY A 72 7.83 -3.69 -5.89
C GLY A 72 9.19 -4.13 -5.29
N TRP A 73 9.21 -4.55 -4.03
CA TRP A 73 10.42 -5.07 -3.36
C TRP A 73 10.83 -6.48 -3.80
N ALA A 74 9.98 -7.19 -4.54
CA ALA A 74 10.26 -8.56 -4.99
C ALA A 74 11.37 -8.66 -6.05
N VAL A 75 11.86 -7.54 -6.55
CA VAL A 75 13.12 -7.47 -7.31
C VAL A 75 14.34 -7.95 -6.51
N LYS A 76 14.21 -7.98 -5.16
CA LYS A 76 15.26 -8.50 -4.27
C LYS A 76 15.01 -9.97 -3.97
N PRO A 77 15.89 -10.92 -4.35
CA PRO A 77 15.65 -12.36 -4.23
C PRO A 77 15.32 -12.85 -2.82
N TYR A 78 15.84 -12.19 -1.79
CA TYR A 78 15.60 -12.58 -0.39
C TYR A 78 14.21 -12.17 0.12
N TYR A 79 13.49 -11.30 -0.57
CA TYR A 79 12.23 -10.71 -0.09
C TYR A 79 11.15 -11.77 0.16
N LYS A 80 11.03 -12.77 -0.71
CA LYS A 80 10.08 -13.86 -0.51
C LYS A 80 10.35 -14.66 0.77
N TYR A 81 11.62 -14.88 1.11
CA TYR A 81 12.00 -15.61 2.31
C TYR A 81 11.70 -14.81 3.59
N ALA A 82 11.94 -13.50 3.57
CA ALA A 82 11.61 -12.60 4.67
C ALA A 82 10.11 -12.59 5.01
N LEU A 83 9.25 -12.88 4.03
CA LEU A 83 7.80 -12.94 4.18
C LEU A 83 7.26 -14.36 4.32
N GLY A 84 8.09 -15.41 4.14
CA GLY A 84 7.66 -16.81 4.17
C GLY A 84 6.80 -17.24 2.99
N LEU A 85 6.92 -16.53 1.85
CA LEU A 85 6.18 -16.84 0.61
C LEU A 85 6.83 -17.96 -0.19
N ASP A 86 6.02 -18.75 -0.90
CA ASP A 86 6.52 -19.75 -1.84
C ASP A 86 6.99 -19.10 -3.14
N TYR A 87 6.22 -18.13 -3.62
CA TYR A 87 6.52 -17.33 -4.81
C TYR A 87 6.35 -15.84 -4.53
N CYS A 88 7.14 -15.01 -5.20
CA CYS A 88 7.00 -13.57 -5.13
C CYS A 88 7.39 -12.94 -6.47
N PHE A 89 6.53 -12.07 -6.97
CA PHE A 89 6.70 -11.41 -8.26
C PHE A 89 6.80 -9.89 -8.08
N PRO A 90 7.67 -9.22 -8.85
CA PRO A 90 7.75 -7.76 -8.82
C PRO A 90 6.52 -7.16 -9.48
N LEU A 91 5.72 -6.48 -8.67
CA LEU A 91 4.58 -5.69 -9.09
C LEU A 91 4.42 -4.53 -8.09
N SER A 92 4.31 -3.32 -8.60
CA SER A 92 4.05 -2.13 -7.79
C SER A 92 2.88 -1.36 -8.38
N ASP A 93 2.04 -0.84 -7.50
CA ASP A 93 0.99 0.13 -7.79
C ASP A 93 1.45 1.58 -7.56
N HIS A 94 2.68 1.76 -7.14
CA HIS A 94 3.30 3.08 -7.02
C HIS A 94 3.72 3.56 -8.40
N CYS A 95 3.51 4.85 -8.67
CA CYS A 95 4.05 5.49 -9.84
C CYS A 95 5.59 5.50 -9.80
N ASP A 96 6.21 5.45 -10.95
CA ASP A 96 7.65 5.57 -11.10
C ASP A 96 8.09 7.05 -11.08
N TYR A 97 9.39 7.28 -11.27
CA TYR A 97 9.96 8.62 -11.26
C TYR A 97 9.40 9.51 -12.38
N ASP A 98 9.26 8.98 -13.59
CA ASP A 98 8.77 9.72 -14.75
C ASP A 98 7.29 10.07 -14.60
N ASP A 99 6.52 9.17 -13.99
CA ASP A 99 5.12 9.41 -13.63
C ASP A 99 4.99 10.52 -12.59
N LEU A 100 5.85 10.54 -11.55
CA LEU A 100 5.88 11.62 -10.57
C LEU A 100 6.15 12.98 -11.23
N ILE A 101 7.15 13.07 -12.12
CA ILE A 101 7.45 14.28 -12.89
C ILE A 101 6.25 14.68 -13.75
N THR A 102 5.59 13.71 -14.36
CA THR A 102 4.39 13.95 -15.19
C THR A 102 3.24 14.52 -14.37
N VAL A 103 3.00 14.00 -13.18
CA VAL A 103 1.98 14.53 -12.24
C VAL A 103 2.31 15.96 -11.86
N VAL A 104 3.56 16.26 -11.47
CA VAL A 104 3.99 17.61 -11.12
C VAL A 104 3.77 18.59 -12.28
N LYS A 105 4.19 18.21 -13.50
CA LYS A 105 4.00 19.05 -14.70
C LYS A 105 2.52 19.30 -15.01
N LYS A 106 1.67 18.31 -14.86
CA LYS A 106 0.22 18.43 -15.10
C LYS A 106 -0.47 19.28 -14.04
N CYS A 107 -0.09 19.14 -12.77
CA CYS A 107 -0.65 19.93 -11.67
C CYS A 107 -0.15 21.38 -11.68
N ASN A 108 1.07 21.62 -12.17
CA ASN A 108 1.75 22.92 -12.20
C ASN A 108 1.60 23.72 -10.89
N PRO A 109 1.99 23.17 -9.74
CA PRO A 109 1.78 23.80 -8.45
C PRO A 109 2.72 24.97 -8.23
N GLU A 110 2.31 25.95 -7.41
CA GLU A 110 3.16 27.08 -7.02
C GLU A 110 4.32 26.66 -6.13
N LYS A 111 4.11 25.65 -5.26
CA LYS A 111 5.11 25.13 -4.33
C LYS A 111 4.99 23.63 -4.16
N ILE A 112 6.13 22.95 -4.09
CA ILE A 112 6.21 21.50 -3.92
C ILE A 112 7.01 21.19 -2.65
N TYR A 113 6.48 20.25 -1.86
CA TYR A 113 7.20 19.69 -0.74
C TYR A 113 7.38 18.20 -0.96
N THR A 114 8.63 17.77 -0.98
CA THR A 114 8.99 16.35 -1.08
C THR A 114 9.19 15.75 0.30
N PHE A 115 8.76 14.51 0.48
CA PHE A 115 8.84 13.81 1.76
C PHE A 115 9.04 12.31 1.54
N HIS A 116 9.88 11.71 2.39
CA HIS A 116 10.18 10.28 2.40
C HIS A 116 11.07 9.81 1.23
N GLY A 117 11.76 8.68 1.42
CA GLY A 117 12.65 8.09 0.41
C GLY A 117 13.77 9.04 -0.04
N PHE A 118 13.89 9.26 -1.33
CA PHE A 118 14.87 10.14 -1.96
C PHE A 118 14.36 11.58 -2.10
N ALA A 119 13.68 12.09 -1.06
CA ALA A 119 13.00 13.39 -1.10
C ALA A 119 13.93 14.54 -1.52
N GLU A 120 15.17 14.60 -1.02
CA GLU A 120 16.14 15.65 -1.36
C GLU A 120 16.51 15.62 -2.84
N ASN A 121 16.87 14.43 -3.36
CA ASN A 121 17.21 14.28 -4.77
C ASN A 121 16.05 14.69 -5.69
N PHE A 122 14.83 14.28 -5.32
CA PHE A 122 13.65 14.62 -6.11
C PHE A 122 13.32 16.12 -6.06
N ALA A 123 13.49 16.77 -4.90
CA ALA A 123 13.34 18.22 -4.81
C ALA A 123 14.39 18.96 -5.65
N GLU A 124 15.63 18.47 -5.69
CA GLU A 124 16.69 19.04 -6.53
C GLU A 124 16.36 18.92 -8.02
N ASP A 125 15.92 17.73 -8.46
CA ASP A 125 15.51 17.51 -9.86
C ASP A 125 14.33 18.41 -10.25
N LEU A 126 13.37 18.62 -9.36
CA LEU A 126 12.24 19.52 -9.59
C LEU A 126 12.70 20.99 -9.70
N ARG A 127 13.67 21.42 -8.90
CA ARG A 127 14.27 22.76 -9.02
C ARG A 127 14.99 22.95 -10.35
N ILE A 128 15.72 21.93 -10.80
CA ILE A 128 16.36 21.94 -12.15
C ILE A 128 15.32 22.08 -13.27
N LEU A 129 14.14 21.49 -13.08
CA LEU A 129 13.01 21.60 -14.02
C LEU A 129 12.25 22.95 -13.91
N GLY A 130 12.65 23.83 -12.99
CA GLY A 130 12.09 25.17 -12.83
C GLY A 130 10.93 25.28 -11.83
N PHE A 131 10.67 24.24 -11.04
CA PHE A 131 9.66 24.27 -9.99
C PHE A 131 10.24 24.79 -8.66
N ASP A 132 9.41 25.47 -7.86
CA ASP A 132 9.75 25.81 -6.47
C ASP A 132 9.53 24.58 -5.58
N ALA A 133 10.60 23.85 -5.26
CA ALA A 133 10.55 22.60 -4.53
C ALA A 133 11.49 22.58 -3.33
N ASP A 134 10.98 22.13 -2.18
CA ASP A 134 11.73 21.95 -0.95
C ASP A 134 11.45 20.58 -0.32
N THR A 135 12.38 20.11 0.50
CA THR A 135 12.22 18.90 1.28
C THR A 135 11.57 19.21 2.62
N LEU A 136 10.52 18.47 2.97
CA LEU A 136 10.00 18.50 4.34
C LEU A 136 10.98 17.76 5.27
N ILE A 137 11.84 18.53 5.96
CA ILE A 137 12.73 17.99 6.96
C ILE A 137 11.91 17.77 8.24
N TYR A 138 11.64 16.51 8.57
CA TYR A 138 11.22 16.16 9.92
C TYR A 138 12.44 16.31 10.83
N SER A 139 12.57 17.41 11.56
CA SER A 139 13.52 17.49 12.64
C SER A 139 13.13 16.43 13.68
N ARG A 140 13.86 15.33 13.73
CA ARG A 140 13.85 14.36 14.84
C ARG A 140 14.47 15.05 16.07
N GLY A 141 13.77 16.04 16.61
CA GLY A 141 14.20 16.78 17.78
C GLY A 141 13.02 17.02 18.71
N LYS A 142 12.93 16.17 19.75
CA LYS A 142 12.01 16.26 20.89
C LYS A 142 10.52 16.09 20.56
N ARG A 143 9.95 14.99 21.05
CA ARG A 143 8.51 14.80 21.25
C ARG A 143 7.95 16.02 21.95
N ASN A 144 7.26 16.86 21.23
CA ASN A 144 6.20 17.79 21.61
C ASN A 144 6.16 18.93 20.58
N THR A 145 5.44 18.66 19.51
CA THR A 145 4.49 19.57 18.87
C THR A 145 3.97 18.83 17.64
N SER A 146 2.75 18.34 17.76
CA SER A 146 1.93 18.03 16.60
C SER A 146 1.79 19.36 15.84
N VAL A 147 2.48 19.50 14.71
CA VAL A 147 2.13 20.53 13.73
C VAL A 147 0.79 20.10 13.20
N LYS A 148 -0.28 20.68 13.70
CA LYS A 148 -1.62 20.46 13.20
C LYS A 148 -1.63 20.88 11.74
N LEU A 149 -2.17 20.07 10.86
CA LEU A 149 -2.42 20.39 9.45
C LEU A 149 -3.10 21.77 9.30
N ASP A 150 -3.90 22.17 10.28
CA ASP A 150 -4.62 23.44 10.35
C ASP A 150 -3.69 24.68 10.25
N THR A 151 -2.39 24.55 10.60
CA THR A 151 -1.44 25.66 10.51
C THR A 151 -0.98 25.93 9.07
N PHE A 152 -1.13 24.98 8.16
CA PHE A 152 -0.81 25.15 6.74
C PHE A 152 -1.94 25.84 5.98
N PHE A 153 -3.19 25.62 6.37
CA PHE A 153 -4.36 26.21 5.67
C PHE A 153 -4.70 27.61 6.14
N SER A 154 -4.19 28.07 7.30
CA SER A 154 -4.50 29.40 7.82
C SER A 154 -3.65 30.55 7.26
N LYS A 155 -2.63 30.28 6.43
CA LYS A 155 -1.77 31.30 5.79
C LYS A 155 -2.16 31.66 4.35
N SER A 156 -3.20 31.04 3.80
CA SER A 156 -3.63 31.28 2.40
C SER A 156 -4.85 32.20 2.27
N ILE A 157 -5.27 32.87 3.36
CA ILE A 157 -6.37 33.83 3.35
C ILE A 157 -5.92 35.11 4.09
N SER A 158 -5.11 35.90 3.44
CA SER A 158 -4.91 37.30 3.74
C SER A 158 -4.26 37.99 2.54
#